data_2f82625bb9881a7021da1cd4dae43c5e
#
_entry.id   2f82625bb9881a7021da1cd4dae43c5e
#
_cell.length_a   1.000
_cell.length_b   1.000
_cell.length_c   1.000
_cell.angle_alpha   90.00
_cell.angle_beta   90.00
_cell.angle_gamma   90.00
#
_symmetry.space_group_name_H-M   'P 1'
#
loop_
_entity.id
_entity.type
_entity.pdbx_description
1 polymer ?
#
loop_
_entity_poly.entity_id
_entity_poly.type
_entity_poly.pdbx_seq_one_letter_code
_entity_poly.pdbx_strand_id
1 'polypeptide(L)'
;CVAIGDAATAIEPLEWSNLHLALSAIDRIIAMIPGADCAPVELAEYNRQTYAEAMRLRDFVLLHYAVSARPEPFWRAAVAVEIPPSLAHSLDLFRERGRLPVYEEETFARDNWLAVLFGQGVLPRRIDPLAEAMSAGDVARAMSDWRLKIDAALPHIPTHAAYLAAQLRQIAR
;
A
#
# COMPACT_ATOMS: atom_id res chain seq x y z
N CYS A 1 -1.01 -15.74 -25.48
CA CYS A 1 -1.77 -15.81 -24.23
C CYS A 1 -1.05 -14.98 -23.18
N VAL A 2 -1.81 -14.32 -22.30
CA VAL A 2 -1.32 -13.60 -21.13
C VAL A 2 -2.08 -14.07 -19.90
N ALA A 3 -1.38 -14.28 -18.77
CA ALA A 3 -1.98 -14.58 -17.49
C ALA A 3 -2.25 -13.27 -16.73
N ILE A 4 -3.40 -13.14 -16.07
CA ILE A 4 -3.79 -11.99 -15.25
C ILE A 4 -4.42 -12.46 -13.93
N GLY A 5 -4.45 -11.59 -12.93
CA GLY A 5 -4.98 -11.91 -11.62
C GLY A 5 -4.31 -13.14 -11.00
N ASP A 6 -5.07 -14.00 -10.34
CA ASP A 6 -4.57 -15.18 -9.65
C ASP A 6 -3.88 -16.20 -10.57
N ALA A 7 -4.17 -16.18 -11.87
CA ALA A 7 -3.44 -17.01 -12.83
C ALA A 7 -2.00 -16.54 -13.07
N ALA A 8 -1.71 -15.27 -12.84
CA ALA A 8 -0.37 -14.69 -12.93
C ALA A 8 0.33 -14.66 -11.58
N THR A 9 -0.37 -14.19 -10.54
CA THR A 9 0.19 -13.98 -9.20
C THR A 9 -0.92 -14.12 -8.18
N ALA A 10 -0.83 -15.13 -7.32
CA ALA A 10 -1.71 -15.29 -6.17
C ALA A 10 -0.98 -14.81 -4.91
N ILE A 11 -1.57 -13.84 -4.23
CA ILE A 11 -1.07 -13.28 -2.96
C ILE A 11 -2.14 -13.51 -1.90
N GLU A 12 -1.72 -13.65 -0.64
CA GLU A 12 -2.61 -13.76 0.48
C GLU A 12 -3.59 -12.57 0.51
N PRO A 13 -4.93 -12.80 0.63
CA PRO A 13 -5.96 -11.77 0.40
C PRO A 13 -6.18 -10.83 1.59
N LEU A 14 -5.16 -10.53 2.40
CA LEU A 14 -5.26 -9.68 3.57
C LEU A 14 -5.85 -8.30 3.22
N GLU A 15 -5.41 -7.72 2.09
CA GLU A 15 -5.82 -6.38 1.62
C GLU A 15 -6.71 -6.45 0.37
N TRP A 16 -7.28 -7.62 0.05
CA TRP A 16 -8.11 -7.85 -1.16
C TRP A 16 -7.43 -7.45 -2.47
N SER A 17 -6.11 -7.50 -2.49
CA SER A 17 -5.26 -7.00 -3.55
C SER A 17 -5.29 -7.81 -4.83
N ASN A 18 -5.76 -9.06 -4.80
CA ASN A 18 -5.82 -9.93 -5.99
C ASN A 18 -6.75 -9.36 -7.07
N LEU A 19 -7.90 -8.78 -6.67
CA LEU A 19 -8.79 -8.10 -7.62
C LEU A 19 -8.13 -6.86 -8.21
N HIS A 20 -7.40 -6.08 -7.39
CA HIS A 20 -6.63 -4.93 -7.87
C HIS A 20 -5.59 -5.35 -8.91
N LEU A 21 -4.79 -6.39 -8.65
CA LEU A 21 -3.83 -6.92 -9.61
C LEU A 21 -4.46 -7.36 -10.93
N ALA A 22 -5.65 -7.96 -10.86
CA ALA A 22 -6.38 -8.33 -12.07
C ALA A 22 -6.80 -7.10 -12.89
N LEU A 23 -7.35 -6.07 -12.25
CA LEU A 23 -7.78 -4.84 -12.90
C LEU A 23 -6.58 -4.05 -13.44
N SER A 24 -5.52 -3.90 -12.67
CA SER A 24 -4.28 -3.24 -13.08
C SER A 24 -3.64 -3.95 -14.29
N ALA A 25 -3.64 -5.29 -14.30
CA ALA A 25 -3.16 -6.06 -15.45
C ALA A 25 -4.02 -5.83 -16.70
N ILE A 26 -5.35 -5.71 -16.57
CA ILE A 26 -6.26 -5.38 -17.68
C ILE A 26 -5.94 -3.99 -18.23
N ASP A 27 -5.83 -2.98 -17.37
CA ASP A 27 -5.50 -1.61 -17.78
C ASP A 27 -4.15 -1.56 -18.50
N ARG A 28 -3.16 -2.28 -18.01
CA ARG A 28 -1.83 -2.39 -18.62
C ARG A 28 -1.88 -3.09 -19.99
N ILE A 29 -2.67 -4.18 -20.12
CA ILE A 29 -2.87 -4.83 -21.41
C ILE A 29 -3.52 -3.88 -22.41
N ILE A 30 -4.52 -3.11 -21.99
CA ILE A 30 -5.19 -2.13 -22.87
C ILE A 30 -4.21 -1.05 -23.30
N ALA A 31 -3.39 -0.54 -22.39
CA ALA A 31 -2.39 0.48 -22.68
C ALA A 31 -1.24 -0.01 -23.57
N MET A 32 -0.91 -1.30 -23.48
CA MET A 32 0.22 -1.94 -24.16
C MET A 32 -0.24 -3.08 -25.06
N ILE A 33 -1.39 -2.96 -25.70
CA ILE A 33 -1.90 -3.98 -26.62
C ILE A 33 -0.88 -4.21 -27.73
N PRO A 34 -0.32 -5.43 -27.85
CA PRO A 34 0.75 -5.66 -28.82
C PRO A 34 0.20 -5.67 -30.26
N GLY A 35 1.06 -5.27 -31.19
CA GLY A 35 0.80 -5.50 -32.62
C GLY A 35 0.80 -6.97 -32.98
N ALA A 36 0.51 -7.28 -34.24
CA ALA A 36 0.46 -8.68 -34.74
C ALA A 36 1.81 -9.42 -34.60
N ASP A 37 2.91 -8.70 -34.54
CA ASP A 37 4.29 -9.20 -34.42
C ASP A 37 4.70 -9.46 -32.94
N CYS A 38 3.93 -8.94 -31.97
CA CYS A 38 4.20 -9.06 -30.53
C CYS A 38 5.66 -8.71 -30.21
N ALA A 39 6.06 -7.45 -30.45
CA ALA A 39 7.44 -7.00 -30.30
C ALA A 39 8.03 -7.39 -28.92
N PRO A 40 9.19 -8.07 -28.85
CA PRO A 40 9.74 -8.58 -27.59
C PRO A 40 9.97 -7.51 -26.53
N VAL A 41 10.28 -6.27 -26.91
CA VAL A 41 10.50 -5.16 -25.98
C VAL A 41 9.22 -4.74 -25.27
N GLU A 42 8.06 -4.75 -25.96
CA GLU A 42 6.75 -4.44 -25.36
C GLU A 42 6.33 -5.53 -24.38
N LEU A 43 6.54 -6.80 -24.75
CA LEU A 43 6.27 -7.94 -23.86
C LEU A 43 7.17 -7.92 -22.62
N ALA A 44 8.44 -7.59 -22.78
CA ALA A 44 9.39 -7.47 -21.66
C ALA A 44 8.97 -6.35 -20.71
N GLU A 45 8.54 -5.20 -21.23
CA GLU A 45 8.12 -4.07 -20.40
C GLU A 45 6.81 -4.36 -19.68
N TYR A 46 5.82 -5.00 -20.33
CA TYR A 46 4.61 -5.48 -19.66
C TYR A 46 4.94 -6.40 -18.48
N ASN A 47 5.81 -7.39 -18.72
CA ASN A 47 6.21 -8.34 -17.68
C ASN A 47 6.98 -7.64 -16.55
N ARG A 48 7.86 -6.68 -16.84
CA ARG A 48 8.62 -5.92 -15.86
C ARG A 48 7.69 -5.16 -14.92
N GLN A 49 6.74 -4.41 -15.47
CA GLN A 49 5.79 -3.62 -14.68
C GLN A 49 4.89 -4.51 -13.83
N THR A 50 4.34 -5.57 -14.42
CA THR A 50 3.47 -6.52 -13.71
C THR A 50 4.20 -7.21 -12.56
N TYR A 51 5.44 -7.64 -12.78
CA TYR A 51 6.26 -8.24 -11.75
C TYR A 51 6.62 -7.25 -10.64
N ALA A 52 7.00 -6.02 -11.00
CA ALA A 52 7.36 -4.98 -10.03
C ALA A 52 6.17 -4.66 -9.10
N GLU A 53 4.97 -4.45 -9.67
CA GLU A 53 3.75 -4.23 -8.89
C GLU A 53 3.43 -5.39 -7.95
N ALA A 54 3.47 -6.64 -8.46
CA ALA A 54 3.21 -7.83 -7.65
C ALA A 54 4.20 -7.95 -6.47
N MET A 55 5.48 -7.64 -6.70
CA MET A 55 6.49 -7.68 -5.63
C MET A 55 6.29 -6.58 -4.59
N ARG A 56 5.90 -5.36 -5.00
CA ARG A 56 5.55 -4.28 -4.07
C ARG A 56 4.36 -4.64 -3.20
N LEU A 57 3.33 -5.17 -3.82
CA LEU A 57 2.13 -5.61 -3.13
C LEU A 57 2.42 -6.76 -2.15
N ARG A 58 3.22 -7.75 -2.56
CA ARG A 58 3.70 -8.81 -1.66
C ARG A 58 4.42 -8.22 -0.44
N ASP A 59 5.33 -7.26 -0.66
CA ASP A 59 6.09 -6.63 0.41
C ASP A 59 5.18 -5.88 1.39
N PHE A 60 4.14 -5.21 0.88
CA PHE A 60 3.15 -4.56 1.73
C PHE A 60 2.34 -5.55 2.56
N VAL A 61 1.88 -6.66 1.98
CA VAL A 61 1.19 -7.71 2.72
C VAL A 61 2.12 -8.33 3.78
N LEU A 62 3.36 -8.67 3.40
CA LEU A 62 4.36 -9.21 4.34
C LEU A 62 4.71 -8.23 5.47
N LEU A 63 4.64 -6.92 5.24
CA LEU A 63 4.85 -5.91 6.27
C LEU A 63 3.94 -6.15 7.48
N HIS A 64 2.66 -6.44 7.28
CA HIS A 64 1.70 -6.68 8.36
C HIS A 64 2.11 -7.83 9.28
N TYR A 65 2.75 -8.85 8.72
CA TYR A 65 3.25 -10.00 9.47
C TYR A 65 4.60 -9.69 10.12
N ALA A 66 5.51 -9.10 9.38
CA ALA A 66 6.89 -8.87 9.81
C ALA A 66 7.02 -7.90 10.99
N VAL A 67 6.07 -6.96 11.13
CA VAL A 67 6.09 -5.96 12.21
C VAL A 67 5.02 -6.20 13.27
N SER A 68 4.33 -7.34 13.24
CA SER A 68 3.26 -7.66 14.20
C SER A 68 3.80 -7.74 15.62
N ALA A 69 3.18 -6.99 16.55
CA ALA A 69 3.48 -7.06 17.97
C ALA A 69 2.62 -8.07 18.75
N ARG A 70 1.82 -8.86 18.05
CA ARG A 70 0.89 -9.81 18.66
C ARG A 70 1.63 -11.00 19.29
N PRO A 71 1.25 -11.41 20.53
CA PRO A 71 1.99 -12.43 21.28
C PRO A 71 1.61 -13.88 20.95
N GLU A 72 0.54 -14.12 20.20
CA GLU A 72 0.05 -15.46 19.91
C GLU A 72 1.07 -16.25 19.06
N PRO A 73 1.11 -17.60 19.16
CA PRO A 73 2.13 -18.44 18.52
C PRO A 73 2.23 -18.23 17.00
N PHE A 74 1.11 -18.08 16.32
CA PHE A 74 1.06 -17.82 14.89
C PHE A 74 1.84 -16.55 14.52
N TRP A 75 1.56 -15.44 15.19
CA TRP A 75 2.19 -14.14 14.90
C TRP A 75 3.68 -14.14 15.20
N ARG A 76 4.09 -14.80 16.30
CA ARG A 76 5.52 -14.97 16.60
C ARG A 76 6.25 -15.79 15.53
N ALA A 77 5.62 -16.84 15.03
CA ALA A 77 6.18 -17.62 13.94
C ALA A 77 6.26 -16.79 12.64
N ALA A 78 5.24 -15.99 12.34
CA ALA A 78 5.21 -15.13 11.16
C ALA A 78 6.31 -14.05 11.19
N VAL A 79 6.53 -13.40 12.33
CA VAL A 79 7.63 -12.42 12.51
C VAL A 79 9.02 -13.06 12.32
N ALA A 80 9.18 -14.33 12.64
CA ALA A 80 10.46 -15.04 12.53
C ALA A 80 10.79 -15.48 11.09
N VAL A 81 9.86 -15.33 10.14
CA VAL A 81 10.11 -15.67 8.72
C VAL A 81 11.06 -14.65 8.09
N GLU A 82 12.00 -15.13 7.31
CA GLU A 82 12.90 -14.27 6.54
C GLU A 82 12.09 -13.42 5.54
N ILE A 83 12.30 -12.11 5.60
CA ILE A 83 11.62 -11.16 4.73
C ILE A 83 12.48 -10.86 3.49
N PRO A 84 11.86 -10.51 2.34
CA PRO A 84 12.59 -10.14 1.14
C PRO A 84 13.51 -8.93 1.36
N PRO A 85 14.65 -8.85 0.67
CA PRO A 85 15.58 -7.72 0.77
C PRO A 85 14.95 -6.36 0.51
N SER A 86 13.96 -6.27 -0.38
CA SER A 86 13.20 -5.05 -0.68
C SER A 86 12.39 -4.57 0.53
N LEU A 87 11.73 -5.47 1.24
CA LEU A 87 11.01 -5.12 2.47
C LEU A 87 11.97 -4.79 3.60
N ALA A 88 13.06 -5.56 3.76
CA ALA A 88 14.10 -5.26 4.75
C ALA A 88 14.67 -3.85 4.55
N HIS A 89 15.01 -3.48 3.32
CA HIS A 89 15.47 -2.13 2.99
C HIS A 89 14.44 -1.05 3.34
N SER A 90 13.17 -1.27 3.03
CA SER A 90 12.08 -0.33 3.35
C SER A 90 11.94 -0.13 4.87
N LEU A 91 12.02 -1.22 5.63
CA LEU A 91 11.97 -1.19 7.10
C LEU A 91 13.19 -0.47 7.71
N ASP A 92 14.38 -0.73 7.20
CA ASP A 92 15.60 -0.10 7.71
C ASP A 92 15.62 1.39 7.41
N LEU A 93 15.21 1.78 6.20
CA LEU A 93 15.06 3.18 5.82
C LEU A 93 14.03 3.90 6.70
N PHE A 94 12.89 3.26 6.96
CA PHE A 94 11.88 3.82 7.85
C PHE A 94 12.37 3.94 9.29
N ARG A 95 12.97 2.89 9.82
CA ARG A 95 13.52 2.88 11.20
C ARG A 95 14.58 3.94 11.42
N GLU A 96 15.33 4.31 10.38
CA GLU A 96 16.36 5.34 10.53
C GLU A 96 15.76 6.75 10.68
N ARG A 97 14.81 7.16 9.79
CA ARG A 97 14.25 8.53 9.76
C ARG A 97 12.79 8.64 9.32
N GLY A 98 12.02 7.59 9.36
CA GLY A 98 10.62 7.62 8.90
C GLY A 98 10.45 7.79 7.39
N ARG A 99 11.49 7.47 6.62
CA ARG A 99 11.46 7.54 5.15
C ARG A 99 11.09 6.21 4.55
N LEU A 100 10.42 6.25 3.41
CA LEU A 100 10.10 5.09 2.59
C LEU A 100 10.66 5.30 1.19
N PRO A 101 11.08 4.23 0.49
CA PRO A 101 11.46 4.34 -0.90
C PRO A 101 10.24 4.73 -1.75
N VAL A 102 10.49 5.33 -2.91
CA VAL A 102 9.46 5.71 -3.88
C VAL A 102 9.59 4.81 -5.09
N TYR A 103 8.48 4.23 -5.51
CA TYR A 103 8.40 3.34 -6.66
C TYR A 103 7.27 3.80 -7.58
N GLU A 104 7.43 3.60 -8.89
CA GLU A 104 6.42 3.94 -9.89
C GLU A 104 5.23 2.96 -9.83
N GLU A 105 5.54 1.67 -9.63
CA GLU A 105 4.54 0.59 -9.56
C GLU A 105 4.08 0.35 -8.12
N GLU A 106 3.64 1.39 -7.42
CA GLU A 106 3.20 1.30 -6.02
C GLU A 106 1.67 1.30 -5.93
N THR A 107 1.09 0.16 -5.55
CA THR A 107 -0.36 0.01 -5.33
C THR A 107 -0.83 0.74 -4.08
N PHE A 108 -0.05 0.65 -3.01
CA PHE A 108 -0.36 1.28 -1.73
C PHE A 108 0.43 2.56 -1.54
N ALA A 109 -0.27 3.68 -1.44
CA ALA A 109 0.36 4.97 -1.20
C ALA A 109 1.18 4.97 0.10
N ARG A 110 2.13 5.90 0.19
CA ARG A 110 3.00 6.08 1.36
C ARG A 110 2.22 6.08 2.69
N ASP A 111 1.04 6.71 2.71
CA ASP A 111 0.25 6.84 3.93
C ASP A 111 -0.29 5.48 4.43
N ASN A 112 -0.53 4.52 3.53
CA ASN A 112 -0.90 3.15 3.91
C ASN A 112 0.27 2.45 4.65
N TRP A 113 1.49 2.57 4.13
CA TRP A 113 2.70 2.05 4.80
C TRP A 113 2.89 2.68 6.17
N LEU A 114 2.74 4.01 6.27
CA LEU A 114 2.84 4.74 7.54
C LEU A 114 1.77 4.30 8.55
N ALA A 115 0.53 4.09 8.09
CA ALA A 115 -0.55 3.63 8.94
C ALA A 115 -0.25 2.25 9.56
N VAL A 116 0.26 1.30 8.75
CA VAL A 116 0.66 -0.03 9.25
C VAL A 116 1.83 0.08 10.22
N LEU A 117 2.89 0.80 9.85
CA LEU A 117 4.11 0.91 10.68
C LEU A 117 3.81 1.57 12.02
N PHE A 118 3.16 2.73 12.03
CA PHE A 118 2.79 3.41 13.28
C PHE A 118 1.74 2.63 14.07
N GLY A 119 0.76 2.03 13.39
CA GLY A 119 -0.27 1.22 14.03
C GLY A 119 0.29 -0.01 14.75
N GLN A 120 1.39 -0.57 14.26
CA GLN A 120 2.13 -1.68 14.88
C GLN A 120 3.23 -1.21 15.86
N GLY A 121 3.32 0.10 16.11
CA GLY A 121 4.29 0.67 17.06
C GLY A 121 5.72 0.77 16.53
N VAL A 122 5.94 0.63 15.23
CA VAL A 122 7.27 0.85 14.63
C VAL A 122 7.51 2.35 14.52
N LEU A 123 8.50 2.82 15.27
CA LEU A 123 8.87 4.24 15.31
C LEU A 123 10.28 4.42 14.72
N PRO A 124 10.52 5.53 14.00
CA PRO A 124 11.85 5.87 13.53
C PRO A 124 12.76 6.29 14.70
N ARG A 125 14.04 6.01 14.60
CA ARG A 125 15.06 6.39 15.60
C ARG A 125 15.28 7.90 15.63
N ARG A 126 15.10 8.56 14.50
CA ARG A 126 15.27 10.01 14.31
C ARG A 126 14.12 10.58 13.54
N ILE A 127 13.87 11.86 13.72
CA ILE A 127 12.84 12.60 12.98
C ILE A 127 13.47 13.13 11.68
N ASP A 128 12.65 13.36 10.67
CA ASP A 128 13.10 14.05 9.45
C ASP A 128 13.62 15.46 9.82
N PRO A 129 14.79 15.87 9.32
CA PRO A 129 15.40 17.15 9.67
C PRO A 129 14.48 18.36 9.41
N LEU A 130 13.60 18.31 8.41
CA LEU A 130 12.64 19.38 8.17
C LEU A 130 11.57 19.45 9.25
N ALA A 131 11.13 18.29 9.76
CA ALA A 131 10.18 18.24 10.87
C ALA A 131 10.88 18.64 12.19
N GLU A 132 12.13 18.25 12.37
CA GLU A 132 12.94 18.59 13.54
C GLU A 132 13.21 20.10 13.65
N ALA A 133 13.28 20.81 12.51
CA ALA A 133 13.42 22.25 12.45
C ALA A 133 12.14 23.04 12.81
N MET A 134 10.98 22.37 12.89
CA MET A 134 9.71 23.01 13.25
C MET A 134 9.67 23.32 14.75
N SER A 135 9.16 24.50 15.12
CA SER A 135 8.92 24.81 16.53
C SER A 135 7.80 23.91 17.11
N ALA A 136 7.87 23.60 18.41
CA ALA A 136 6.82 22.87 19.10
C ALA A 136 5.43 23.53 18.94
N GLY A 137 5.38 24.87 18.88
CA GLY A 137 4.16 25.63 18.65
C GLY A 137 3.59 25.42 17.24
N ASP A 138 4.42 25.34 16.22
CA ASP A 138 4.00 25.07 14.84
C ASP A 138 3.46 23.64 14.68
N VAL A 139 4.13 22.69 15.30
CA VAL A 139 3.67 21.29 15.33
C VAL A 139 2.30 21.19 16.02
N ALA A 140 2.16 21.81 17.20
CA ALA A 140 0.89 21.80 17.94
C ALA A 140 -0.25 22.42 17.12
N ARG A 141 0.00 23.55 16.44
CA ARG A 141 -0.98 24.18 15.55
C ARG A 141 -1.37 23.26 14.41
N ALA A 142 -0.39 22.70 13.69
CA ALA A 142 -0.65 21.80 12.58
C ALA A 142 -1.51 20.60 13.02
N MET A 143 -1.20 19.99 14.15
CA MET A 143 -1.98 18.87 14.71
C MET A 143 -3.39 19.28 15.12
N SER A 144 -3.56 20.47 15.69
CA SER A 144 -4.88 21.01 16.03
C SER A 144 -5.73 21.25 14.78
N ASP A 145 -5.14 21.85 13.74
CA ASP A 145 -5.81 22.12 12.47
C ASP A 145 -6.27 20.83 11.78
N TRP A 146 -5.44 19.75 11.82
CA TRP A 146 -5.83 18.43 11.32
C TRP A 146 -7.02 17.87 12.08
N ARG A 147 -7.02 17.93 13.42
CA ARG A 147 -8.15 17.48 14.25
C ARG A 147 -9.43 18.22 13.92
N LEU A 148 -9.38 19.55 13.84
CA LEU A 148 -10.52 20.36 13.46
C LEU A 148 -11.08 19.99 12.09
N LYS A 149 -10.22 19.73 11.10
CA LYS A 149 -10.66 19.26 9.77
C LYS A 149 -11.36 17.91 9.83
N ILE A 150 -10.84 16.96 10.61
CA ILE A 150 -11.45 15.66 10.80
C ILE A 150 -12.81 15.80 11.49
N ASP A 151 -12.87 16.54 12.59
CA ASP A 151 -14.11 16.77 13.35
C ASP A 151 -15.19 17.47 12.50
N ALA A 152 -14.79 18.41 11.65
CA ALA A 152 -15.69 19.07 10.72
C ALA A 152 -16.19 18.13 9.59
N ALA A 153 -15.39 17.16 9.17
CA ALA A 153 -15.78 16.21 8.12
C ALA A 153 -16.72 15.12 8.63
N LEU A 154 -16.58 14.66 9.88
CA LEU A 154 -17.32 13.53 10.45
C LEU A 154 -18.84 13.62 10.29
N PRO A 155 -19.52 14.78 10.56
CA PRO A 155 -20.97 14.87 10.40
C PRO A 155 -21.46 14.73 8.96
N HIS A 156 -20.57 14.91 7.98
CA HIS A 156 -20.90 14.84 6.55
C HIS A 156 -20.61 13.47 5.93
N ILE A 157 -19.96 12.57 6.66
CA ILE A 157 -19.65 11.21 6.19
C ILE A 157 -20.86 10.32 6.51
N PRO A 158 -21.52 9.72 5.48
CA PRO A 158 -22.62 8.80 5.73
C PRO A 158 -22.13 7.51 6.38
N THR A 159 -23.02 6.83 7.10
CA THR A 159 -22.73 5.46 7.56
C THR A 159 -22.49 4.54 6.36
N HIS A 160 -21.72 3.47 6.53
CA HIS A 160 -21.46 2.48 5.46
C HIS A 160 -22.77 1.98 4.80
N ALA A 161 -23.77 1.63 5.61
CA ALA A 161 -25.07 1.18 5.11
C ALA A 161 -25.80 2.25 4.27
N ALA A 162 -25.78 3.52 4.71
CA ALA A 162 -26.39 4.60 3.97
C ALA A 162 -25.65 4.89 2.66
N TYR A 163 -24.33 4.83 2.66
CA TYR A 163 -23.50 4.97 1.46
C TYR A 163 -23.81 3.89 0.43
N LEU A 164 -23.77 2.61 0.84
CA LEU A 164 -24.07 1.48 -0.05
C LEU A 164 -25.51 1.59 -0.62
N ALA A 165 -26.50 1.90 0.21
CA ALA A 165 -27.87 2.05 -0.25
C ALA A 165 -28.03 3.18 -1.28
N ALA A 166 -27.24 4.24 -1.18
CA ALA A 166 -27.21 5.32 -2.17
C ALA A 166 -26.59 4.87 -3.48
N GLN A 167 -25.44 4.17 -3.43
CA GLN A 167 -24.74 3.68 -4.61
C GLN A 167 -25.56 2.64 -5.38
N LEU A 168 -26.15 1.67 -4.69
CA LEU A 168 -27.00 0.64 -5.32
C LEU A 168 -28.23 1.23 -6.02
N ARG A 169 -28.83 2.30 -5.49
CA ARG A 169 -29.92 3.01 -6.17
C ARG A 169 -29.48 3.76 -7.43
N GLN A 170 -28.21 4.17 -7.53
CA GLN A 170 -27.67 4.79 -8.76
C GLN A 170 -27.43 3.76 -9.86
N ILE A 171 -26.96 2.57 -9.49
CA ILE A 171 -26.66 1.48 -10.45
C ILE A 171 -27.96 0.86 -11.00
N ALA A 172 -29.06 0.87 -10.23
CA ALA A 172 -30.35 0.31 -10.62
C ALA A 172 -31.19 1.23 -11.54
N ARG A 173 -30.69 2.41 -11.89
CA ARG A 173 -31.29 3.37 -12.84
C ARG A 173 -30.65 3.29 -14.21
#